data_c2d07e0c502587996850aa2f53aa2333
#
_entry.id   c2d07e0c502587996850aa2f53aa2333
#
_cell.length_a   1.000
_cell.length_b   1.000
_cell.length_c   1.000
_cell.angle_alpha   90.00
_cell.angle_beta   90.00
_cell.angle_gamma   90.00
#
_symmetry.space_group_name_H-M   'P 1'
#
loop_
_entity.id
_entity.type
_entity.pdbx_description
1 polymer ?
#
loop_
_entity_poly.entity_id
_entity_poly.type
_entity_poly.pdbx_seq_one_letter_code
_entity_poly.pdbx_strand_id
1 'polypeptide(L)'
;MKDRLLEAVFDYKRWVDLIDRADTVKGINKGLLRAFSSPEKRSELLALIVSRQYHVSPPHVILIPKDKPGEFREVKANENLDRIVLTLINDSLFELYGSLIHKNCKSYQKGLSSVETVQKAVETIKDYNGFLGYKVDLSKYFDSVKLEYIDAVFDDLENRLGISDEPIIALLREYYHSDWLFDVNGKLTQQYTSLKQGCAVAAFLADVILHDIDEKMTAECSFYVRYSDDMLLIGKNAERALSILENELQKYGLKLNPKKIEKLNSENWFTFLGFAIKGGQVTLSHNRVKKFQKEIDNRTFKSKQKSLTAVKRNLLKWLYGGQYNWASSCFAILNVKKDIDELNKYILDALRATVTRKTKIGGLGTVNGKDYTISRGVGKNVKSNREKTEKLFSDYKSVGCLIKDFRMSKAIFETVIREMI
;
A
#
# COMPACT_ATOMS: atom_id res chain seq x y z
N MET A 1 -15.40 32.71 -3.71
CA MET A 1 -14.50 31.53 -3.63
C MET A 1 -14.16 31.23 -2.16
N LYS A 2 -15.13 31.43 -1.25
CA LYS A 2 -14.84 31.49 0.20
C LYS A 2 -14.74 30.14 0.91
N ASP A 3 -15.30 29.04 0.40
CA ASP A 3 -15.40 27.79 1.17
C ASP A 3 -15.00 26.56 0.36
N ARG A 4 -13.92 26.68 -0.43
CA ARG A 4 -13.54 25.63 -1.40
C ARG A 4 -13.25 24.27 -0.75
N LEU A 5 -12.66 24.23 0.44
CA LEU A 5 -12.39 22.96 1.14
C LEU A 5 -13.67 22.37 1.72
N LEU A 6 -14.48 23.19 2.42
CA LEU A 6 -15.76 22.78 2.96
C LEU A 6 -16.71 22.28 1.85
N GLU A 7 -16.84 23.06 0.75
CA GLU A 7 -17.63 22.66 -0.42
C GLU A 7 -17.17 21.32 -1.00
N ALA A 8 -15.84 21.13 -1.14
CA ALA A 8 -15.28 19.90 -1.68
C ALA A 8 -15.57 18.67 -0.78
N VAL A 9 -15.52 18.82 0.53
CA VAL A 9 -15.83 17.74 1.48
C VAL A 9 -17.29 17.32 1.37
N PHE A 10 -18.21 18.29 1.16
CA PHE A 10 -19.65 18.06 1.10
C PHE A 10 -20.21 17.92 -0.32
N ASP A 11 -19.36 17.93 -1.35
CA ASP A 11 -19.78 17.61 -2.71
C ASP A 11 -20.33 16.17 -2.77
N TYR A 12 -21.58 16.04 -3.27
CA TYR A 12 -22.27 14.75 -3.36
C TYR A 12 -21.51 13.69 -4.14
N LYS A 13 -20.85 14.09 -5.22
CA LYS A 13 -20.03 13.17 -6.03
C LYS A 13 -18.96 12.49 -5.19
N ARG A 14 -18.32 13.20 -4.27
CA ARG A 14 -17.28 12.64 -3.38
C ARG A 14 -17.84 11.57 -2.44
N TRP A 15 -19.04 11.78 -1.93
CA TRP A 15 -19.73 10.77 -1.11
C TRP A 15 -20.07 9.52 -1.91
N VAL A 16 -20.54 9.67 -3.16
CA VAL A 16 -20.81 8.56 -4.08
C VAL A 16 -19.51 7.82 -4.40
N ASP A 17 -18.44 8.51 -4.74
CA ASP A 17 -17.12 7.90 -5.01
C ASP A 17 -16.60 7.12 -3.80
N LEU A 18 -16.85 7.58 -2.58
CA LEU A 18 -16.49 6.85 -1.37
C LEU A 18 -17.37 5.60 -1.18
N ILE A 19 -18.67 5.67 -1.48
CA ILE A 19 -19.56 4.51 -1.44
C ILE A 19 -19.09 3.42 -2.39
N ASP A 20 -18.73 3.77 -3.62
CA ASP A 20 -18.28 2.83 -4.65
C ASP A 20 -16.98 2.10 -4.29
N ARG A 21 -16.09 2.79 -3.58
CA ARG A 21 -14.81 2.22 -3.12
C ARG A 21 -14.79 1.77 -1.66
N ALA A 22 -15.92 1.82 -0.95
CA ALA A 22 -15.98 1.49 0.48
C ALA A 22 -15.51 0.06 0.81
N ASP A 23 -15.56 -0.88 -0.15
CA ASP A 23 -15.01 -2.24 0.01
C ASP A 23 -13.47 -2.26 0.06
N THR A 24 -12.82 -1.27 -0.52
CA THR A 24 -11.37 -1.14 -0.58
C THR A 24 -10.80 -0.30 0.57
N VAL A 25 -11.63 0.56 1.16
CA VAL A 25 -11.25 1.41 2.31
C VAL A 25 -11.56 0.68 3.61
N LYS A 26 -10.52 0.28 4.32
CA LYS A 26 -10.67 -0.49 5.56
C LYS A 26 -11.44 0.29 6.62
N GLY A 27 -12.42 -0.38 7.22
CA GLY A 27 -13.14 0.13 8.39
C GLY A 27 -14.24 1.13 8.09
N ILE A 28 -14.59 1.40 6.83
CA ILE A 28 -15.75 2.20 6.49
C ILE A 28 -17.04 1.39 6.66
N ASN A 29 -17.95 1.90 7.47
CA ASN A 29 -19.29 1.34 7.62
C ASN A 29 -20.17 1.82 6.45
N LYS A 30 -20.44 0.94 5.48
CA LYS A 30 -21.23 1.26 4.28
C LYS A 30 -22.66 1.70 4.58
N GLY A 31 -23.30 1.10 5.59
CA GLY A 31 -24.66 1.46 5.98
C GLY A 31 -24.74 2.89 6.47
N LEU A 32 -23.82 3.25 7.35
CA LEU A 32 -23.68 4.61 7.88
C LEU A 32 -23.33 5.61 6.78
N LEU A 33 -22.36 5.28 5.92
CA LEU A 33 -21.95 6.12 4.80
C LEU A 33 -23.15 6.42 3.86
N ARG A 34 -23.95 5.41 3.51
CA ARG A 34 -25.16 5.58 2.70
C ARG A 34 -26.20 6.44 3.41
N ALA A 35 -26.42 6.24 4.71
CA ALA A 35 -27.35 7.03 5.49
C ALA A 35 -26.95 8.51 5.51
N PHE A 36 -25.67 8.81 5.75
CA PHE A 36 -25.16 10.19 5.78
C PHE A 36 -24.93 10.82 4.40
N SER A 37 -25.01 10.04 3.32
CA SER A 37 -24.96 10.59 1.95
C SER A 37 -26.29 11.22 1.49
N SER A 38 -27.40 11.06 2.25
CA SER A 38 -28.65 11.75 1.95
C SER A 38 -28.49 13.28 2.08
N PRO A 39 -29.23 14.08 1.28
CA PRO A 39 -29.13 15.54 1.33
C PRO A 39 -29.38 16.12 2.73
N GLU A 40 -30.35 15.57 3.45
CA GLU A 40 -30.77 16.03 4.79
C GLU A 40 -29.61 15.80 5.79
N LYS A 41 -29.09 14.58 5.85
CA LYS A 41 -28.01 14.22 6.79
C LYS A 41 -26.69 14.92 6.48
N ARG A 42 -26.38 15.12 5.21
CA ARG A 42 -25.21 15.92 4.81
C ARG A 42 -25.35 17.38 5.23
N SER A 43 -26.53 17.98 5.02
CA SER A 43 -26.81 19.36 5.45
C SER A 43 -26.77 19.52 6.96
N GLU A 44 -27.31 18.55 7.71
CA GLU A 44 -27.21 18.51 9.17
C GLU A 44 -25.75 18.45 9.63
N LEU A 45 -24.94 17.54 9.08
CA LEU A 45 -23.53 17.40 9.41
C LEU A 45 -22.72 18.66 9.03
N LEU A 46 -23.00 19.23 7.86
CA LEU A 46 -22.41 20.50 7.42
C LEU A 46 -22.70 21.63 8.44
N ALA A 47 -23.95 21.76 8.85
CA ALA A 47 -24.35 22.77 9.83
C ALA A 47 -23.61 22.60 11.18
N LEU A 48 -23.47 21.35 11.65
CA LEU A 48 -22.72 21.05 12.87
C LEU A 48 -21.24 21.41 12.77
N ILE A 49 -20.60 21.17 11.62
CA ILE A 49 -19.19 21.54 11.41
C ILE A 49 -19.04 23.07 11.34
N VAL A 50 -19.89 23.75 10.58
CA VAL A 50 -19.86 25.22 10.45
C VAL A 50 -20.11 25.91 11.79
N SER A 51 -21.03 25.38 12.60
CA SER A 51 -21.34 25.91 13.93
C SER A 51 -20.39 25.48 15.03
N ARG A 52 -19.31 24.72 14.70
CA ARG A 52 -18.35 24.18 15.68
C ARG A 52 -18.96 23.24 16.73
N GLN A 53 -20.06 22.59 16.40
CA GLN A 53 -20.72 21.60 17.28
C GLN A 53 -20.36 20.16 16.96
N TYR A 54 -19.70 19.92 15.82
CA TYR A 54 -19.14 18.62 15.49
C TYR A 54 -17.70 18.51 15.96
N HIS A 55 -17.42 17.49 16.77
CA HIS A 55 -16.11 17.20 17.31
C HIS A 55 -15.70 15.78 16.93
N VAL A 56 -14.44 15.58 16.51
CA VAL A 56 -13.92 14.24 16.27
C VAL A 56 -13.63 13.57 17.61
N SER A 57 -14.22 12.41 17.83
CA SER A 57 -14.05 11.65 19.08
C SER A 57 -12.62 11.19 19.28
N PRO A 58 -12.16 11.02 20.55
CA PRO A 58 -10.88 10.41 20.84
C PRO A 58 -10.73 9.06 20.13
N PRO A 59 -9.61 8.80 19.42
CA PRO A 59 -9.44 7.55 18.69
C PRO A 59 -9.13 6.39 19.63
N HIS A 60 -9.41 5.17 19.20
CA HIS A 60 -9.07 3.93 19.89
C HIS A 60 -7.72 3.39 19.44
N VAL A 61 -6.88 2.99 20.38
CA VAL A 61 -5.61 2.29 20.07
C VAL A 61 -5.90 0.84 19.69
N ILE A 62 -5.52 0.45 18.48
CA ILE A 62 -5.60 -0.92 17.98
C ILE A 62 -4.19 -1.42 17.68
N LEU A 63 -3.86 -2.63 18.15
CA LEU A 63 -2.59 -3.28 17.86
C LEU A 63 -2.70 -4.14 16.60
N ILE A 64 -1.93 -3.79 15.56
CA ILE A 64 -1.85 -4.57 14.32
C ILE A 64 -0.52 -5.34 14.32
N PRO A 65 -0.53 -6.69 14.20
CA PRO A 65 0.71 -7.46 14.12
C PRO A 65 1.59 -7.01 12.94
N LYS A 66 2.89 -6.88 13.19
CA LYS A 66 3.92 -6.70 12.15
C LYS A 66 4.36 -8.06 11.59
N ASP A 67 5.23 -8.03 10.58
CA ASP A 67 5.77 -9.26 9.95
C ASP A 67 6.62 -10.10 10.93
N LYS A 68 7.24 -9.47 11.94
CA LYS A 68 8.00 -10.18 12.98
C LYS A 68 7.07 -10.59 14.12
N PRO A 69 7.10 -11.86 14.55
CA PRO A 69 6.31 -12.33 15.68
C PRO A 69 6.59 -11.51 16.95
N GLY A 70 5.53 -11.10 17.65
CA GLY A 70 5.62 -10.32 18.88
C GLY A 70 5.79 -8.81 18.68
N GLU A 71 5.98 -8.33 17.46
CA GLU A 71 5.98 -6.89 17.17
C GLU A 71 4.60 -6.42 16.72
N PHE A 72 4.14 -5.29 17.25
CA PHE A 72 2.87 -4.68 16.90
C PHE A 72 3.07 -3.24 16.43
N ARG A 73 2.12 -2.78 15.62
CA ARG A 73 1.97 -1.38 15.23
C ARG A 73 0.72 -0.85 15.93
N GLU A 74 0.86 0.24 16.64
CA GLU A 74 -0.28 0.96 17.17
C GLU A 74 -0.95 1.79 16.07
N VAL A 75 -2.27 1.66 15.97
CA VAL A 75 -3.09 2.41 15.04
C VAL A 75 -4.17 3.13 15.83
N LYS A 76 -4.35 4.42 15.58
CA LYS A 76 -5.38 5.27 16.18
C LYS A 76 -6.63 5.20 15.31
N ALA A 77 -7.55 4.32 15.66
CA ALA A 77 -8.77 4.07 14.90
C ALA A 77 -9.88 5.04 15.33
N ASN A 78 -10.35 5.85 14.41
CA ASN A 78 -11.48 6.75 14.66
C ASN A 78 -12.82 5.99 14.66
N GLU A 79 -13.82 6.57 15.31
CA GLU A 79 -15.21 6.12 15.26
C GLU A 79 -15.77 6.14 13.83
N ASN A 80 -16.86 5.38 13.61
CA ASN A 80 -17.38 5.14 12.26
C ASN A 80 -17.68 6.42 11.46
N LEU A 81 -18.39 7.41 12.06
CA LEU A 81 -18.73 8.66 11.38
C LEU A 81 -17.50 9.52 11.19
N ASP A 82 -16.68 9.67 12.23
CA ASP A 82 -15.43 10.43 12.19
C ASP A 82 -14.50 9.91 11.10
N ARG A 83 -14.42 8.57 10.95
CA ARG A 83 -13.62 7.95 9.89
C ARG A 83 -14.13 8.32 8.50
N ILE A 84 -15.46 8.39 8.30
CA ILE A 84 -16.05 8.82 7.03
C ILE A 84 -15.68 10.29 6.78
N VAL A 85 -15.90 11.17 7.74
CA VAL A 85 -15.60 12.60 7.63
C VAL A 85 -14.12 12.83 7.36
N LEU A 86 -13.23 12.24 8.16
CA LEU A 86 -11.78 12.37 7.97
C LEU A 86 -11.28 11.77 6.64
N THR A 87 -11.94 10.74 6.12
CA THR A 87 -11.62 10.19 4.79
C THR A 87 -12.02 11.16 3.68
N LEU A 88 -13.21 11.77 3.77
CA LEU A 88 -13.68 12.77 2.80
C LEU A 88 -12.81 14.03 2.84
N ILE A 89 -12.40 14.49 4.03
CA ILE A 89 -11.46 15.59 4.20
C ILE A 89 -10.12 15.26 3.54
N ASN A 90 -9.55 14.09 3.83
CA ASN A 90 -8.28 13.66 3.24
C ASN A 90 -8.33 13.62 1.71
N ASP A 91 -9.41 13.06 1.14
CA ASP A 91 -9.59 13.03 -0.30
C ASP A 91 -9.69 14.43 -0.90
N SER A 92 -10.33 15.39 -0.20
CA SER A 92 -10.42 16.78 -0.61
C SER A 92 -9.08 17.49 -0.54
N LEU A 93 -8.29 17.24 0.52
CA LEU A 93 -6.95 17.78 0.67
C LEU A 93 -6.01 17.31 -0.46
N PHE A 94 -6.01 16.02 -0.78
CA PHE A 94 -5.20 15.50 -1.90
C PHE A 94 -5.63 16.07 -3.26
N GLU A 95 -6.93 16.29 -3.48
CA GLU A 95 -7.42 16.83 -4.74
C GLU A 95 -7.13 18.32 -4.90
N LEU A 96 -7.35 19.10 -3.85
CA LEU A 96 -7.20 20.57 -3.93
C LEU A 96 -5.75 21.02 -3.71
N TYR A 97 -5.01 20.31 -2.85
CA TYR A 97 -3.69 20.73 -2.37
C TYR A 97 -2.59 19.68 -2.61
N GLY A 98 -2.83 18.68 -3.46
CA GLY A 98 -1.82 17.70 -3.83
C GLY A 98 -0.56 18.32 -4.46
N SER A 99 -0.65 19.54 -5.00
CA SER A 99 0.51 20.30 -5.48
C SER A 99 1.49 20.75 -4.37
N LEU A 100 1.06 20.71 -3.09
CA LEU A 100 1.94 20.94 -1.95
C LEU A 100 2.87 19.76 -1.68
N ILE A 101 2.53 18.59 -2.22
CA ILE A 101 3.34 17.39 -2.07
C ILE A 101 4.44 17.41 -3.13
N HIS A 102 5.68 17.25 -2.71
CA HIS A 102 6.80 17.23 -3.64
C HIS A 102 6.67 16.06 -4.64
N LYS A 103 7.02 16.31 -5.92
CA LYS A 103 6.89 15.33 -7.02
C LYS A 103 7.59 13.99 -6.79
N ASN A 104 8.63 13.95 -5.95
CA ASN A 104 9.37 12.74 -5.60
C ASN A 104 8.86 12.07 -4.29
N CYS A 105 7.87 12.65 -3.61
CA CYS A 105 7.06 11.91 -2.66
C CYS A 105 6.00 11.10 -3.42
N LYS A 106 5.98 9.77 -3.23
CA LYS A 106 5.13 8.84 -4.00
C LYS A 106 4.15 8.06 -3.13
N SER A 107 4.01 8.43 -1.88
CA SER A 107 3.09 7.80 -0.95
C SER A 107 1.65 8.31 -1.10
N TYR A 108 0.71 7.49 -0.73
CA TYR A 108 -0.72 7.77 -0.50
C TYR A 108 -1.51 8.44 -1.64
N GLN A 109 -0.87 8.95 -2.67
CA GLN A 109 -1.50 9.67 -3.77
C GLN A 109 -2.21 8.73 -4.74
N LYS A 110 -3.44 9.06 -5.13
CA LYS A 110 -4.20 8.29 -6.12
C LYS A 110 -3.50 8.34 -7.50
N GLY A 111 -3.46 7.18 -8.16
CA GLY A 111 -2.87 7.07 -9.50
C GLY A 111 -1.36 6.91 -9.54
N LEU A 112 -0.64 7.12 -8.42
CA LEU A 112 0.79 6.83 -8.36
C LEU A 112 1.03 5.35 -8.04
N SER A 113 1.84 4.71 -8.86
CA SER A 113 2.16 3.30 -8.73
C SER A 113 3.55 3.08 -8.15
N SER A 114 3.67 2.17 -7.17
CA SER A 114 4.97 1.69 -6.71
C SER A 114 5.79 1.05 -7.83
N VAL A 115 5.12 0.50 -8.86
CA VAL A 115 5.76 -0.09 -10.05
C VAL A 115 6.52 0.97 -10.84
N GLU A 116 5.89 2.11 -11.14
CA GLU A 116 6.54 3.21 -11.89
C GLU A 116 7.72 3.78 -11.10
N THR A 117 7.57 3.90 -9.78
CA THR A 117 8.64 4.37 -8.90
C THR A 117 9.84 3.44 -8.93
N VAL A 118 9.60 2.13 -8.81
CA VAL A 118 10.65 1.10 -8.86
C VAL A 118 11.27 1.03 -10.27
N GLN A 119 10.46 1.15 -11.33
CA GLN A 119 10.96 1.15 -12.70
C GLN A 119 11.94 2.31 -12.93
N LYS A 120 11.59 3.53 -12.52
CA LYS A 120 12.48 4.70 -12.62
C LYS A 120 13.76 4.51 -11.80
N ALA A 121 13.67 3.94 -10.58
CA ALA A 121 14.85 3.62 -9.79
C ALA A 121 15.76 2.65 -10.55
N VAL A 122 15.21 1.56 -11.11
CA VAL A 122 15.97 0.55 -11.87
C VAL A 122 16.60 1.15 -13.14
N GLU A 123 15.88 1.99 -13.87
CA GLU A 123 16.39 2.70 -15.04
C GLU A 123 17.59 3.58 -14.68
N THR A 124 17.54 4.23 -13.51
CA THR A 124 18.66 5.03 -13.02
C THR A 124 19.87 4.21 -12.64
N ILE A 125 19.68 3.07 -11.96
CA ILE A 125 20.78 2.29 -11.39
C ILE A 125 21.40 1.26 -12.34
N LYS A 126 20.74 0.92 -13.46
CA LYS A 126 21.16 -0.15 -14.37
C LYS A 126 22.59 0.00 -14.89
N ASP A 127 23.06 1.25 -15.07
CA ASP A 127 24.36 1.59 -15.62
C ASP A 127 25.40 1.93 -14.53
N TYR A 128 25.02 1.81 -13.23
CA TYR A 128 25.94 2.04 -12.13
C TYR A 128 26.75 0.78 -11.81
N ASN A 129 28.05 0.97 -11.53
CA ASN A 129 28.94 -0.05 -11.00
C ASN A 129 29.37 0.29 -9.59
N GLY A 130 29.31 -0.68 -8.68
CA GLY A 130 29.70 -0.50 -7.28
C GLY A 130 28.67 0.28 -6.45
N PHE A 131 29.12 1.31 -5.75
CA PHE A 131 28.27 2.09 -4.85
C PHE A 131 27.14 2.80 -5.61
N LEU A 132 25.91 2.61 -5.11
CA LEU A 132 24.70 3.21 -5.65
C LEU A 132 24.21 4.39 -4.82
N GLY A 133 24.23 4.27 -3.49
CA GLY A 133 23.61 5.21 -2.58
C GLY A 133 23.09 4.57 -1.30
N TYR A 134 22.01 5.10 -0.78
CA TYR A 134 21.43 4.67 0.49
C TYR A 134 19.91 4.47 0.38
N LYS A 135 19.43 3.45 1.07
CA LYS A 135 18.05 3.33 1.47
C LYS A 135 17.97 3.62 2.97
N VAL A 136 17.03 4.47 3.36
CA VAL A 136 16.86 4.89 4.75
C VAL A 136 15.38 4.93 5.13
N ASP A 137 15.11 4.89 6.43
CA ASP A 137 13.75 4.90 6.99
C ASP A 137 13.74 5.82 8.22
N LEU A 138 12.67 6.58 8.39
CA LEU A 138 12.53 7.47 9.54
C LEU A 138 12.14 6.68 10.79
N SER A 139 12.74 7.04 11.93
CA SER A 139 12.39 6.44 13.20
C SER A 139 11.07 6.99 13.71
N LYS A 140 10.05 6.13 13.82
CA LYS A 140 8.72 6.48 14.37
C LYS A 140 8.12 7.77 13.80
N TYR A 141 8.21 7.97 12.49
CA TYR A 141 7.82 9.21 11.82
C TYR A 141 6.44 9.71 12.28
N PHE A 142 5.42 8.87 12.22
CA PHE A 142 4.04 9.23 12.59
C PHE A 142 3.84 9.57 14.08
N ASP A 143 4.77 9.18 14.93
CA ASP A 143 4.70 9.45 16.37
C ASP A 143 5.65 10.58 16.81
N SER A 144 6.51 11.08 15.88
CA SER A 144 7.62 11.99 16.24
C SER A 144 7.45 13.40 15.67
N VAL A 145 6.53 13.62 14.73
CA VAL A 145 6.26 14.96 14.20
C VAL A 145 5.71 15.85 15.31
N LYS A 146 6.29 17.02 15.51
CA LYS A 146 5.80 17.98 16.50
C LYS A 146 4.58 18.72 15.99
N LEU A 147 3.70 19.13 16.91
CA LEU A 147 2.46 19.83 16.61
C LEU A 147 2.68 21.11 15.78
N GLU A 148 3.76 21.85 16.06
CA GLU A 148 4.12 23.08 15.33
C GLU A 148 4.22 22.88 13.81
N TYR A 149 4.67 21.71 13.33
CA TYR A 149 4.75 21.43 11.88
C TYR A 149 3.40 21.05 11.30
N ILE A 150 2.51 20.44 12.08
CA ILE A 150 1.14 20.18 11.69
C ILE A 150 0.39 21.52 11.56
N ASP A 151 0.55 22.41 12.54
CA ASP A 151 -0.04 23.74 12.53
C ASP A 151 0.47 24.58 11.36
N ALA A 152 1.77 24.52 11.05
CA ALA A 152 2.33 25.21 9.90
C ALA A 152 1.68 24.78 8.57
N VAL A 153 1.32 23.50 8.41
CA VAL A 153 0.55 23.04 7.23
C VAL A 153 -0.84 23.64 7.23
N PHE A 154 -1.52 23.68 8.38
CA PHE A 154 -2.86 24.28 8.47
C PHE A 154 -2.83 25.78 8.21
N ASP A 155 -1.82 26.50 8.72
CA ASP A 155 -1.61 27.94 8.42
C ASP A 155 -1.38 28.19 6.94
N ASP A 156 -0.57 27.36 6.26
CA ASP A 156 -0.35 27.47 4.80
C ASP A 156 -1.64 27.21 4.03
N LEU A 157 -2.45 26.25 4.45
CA LEU A 157 -3.75 25.96 3.83
C LEU A 157 -4.72 27.13 3.99
N GLU A 158 -4.83 27.75 5.18
CA GLU A 158 -5.67 28.92 5.43
C GLU A 158 -5.21 30.13 4.64
N ASN A 159 -3.90 30.37 4.57
CA ASN A 159 -3.32 31.44 3.75
C ASN A 159 -3.67 31.28 2.27
N ARG A 160 -3.61 30.07 1.73
CA ARG A 160 -3.97 29.77 0.33
C ARG A 160 -5.47 29.89 0.06
N LEU A 161 -6.29 29.58 1.03
CA LEU A 161 -7.73 29.80 0.99
C LEU A 161 -8.09 31.29 1.08
N GLY A 162 -7.21 32.11 1.69
CA GLY A 162 -7.50 33.52 2.04
C GLY A 162 -8.61 33.62 3.09
N ILE A 163 -8.75 32.61 3.92
CA ILE A 163 -9.75 32.50 4.99
C ILE A 163 -9.03 32.12 6.27
N SER A 164 -9.13 32.94 7.27
CA SER A 164 -8.77 32.59 8.64
C SER A 164 -9.93 31.82 9.29
N ASP A 165 -9.62 30.79 10.07
CA ASP A 165 -10.61 30.01 10.82
C ASP A 165 -11.60 29.23 9.93
N GLU A 166 -11.08 28.59 8.89
CA GLU A 166 -11.85 27.71 8.00
C GLU A 166 -12.42 26.51 8.80
N PRO A 167 -13.72 26.19 8.65
CA PRO A 167 -14.39 25.19 9.51
C PRO A 167 -13.74 23.82 9.54
N ILE A 168 -13.26 23.31 8.41
CA ILE A 168 -12.58 22.00 8.34
C ILE A 168 -11.19 22.08 8.98
N ILE A 169 -10.45 23.17 8.72
CA ILE A 169 -9.12 23.35 9.31
C ILE A 169 -9.22 23.47 10.84
N ALA A 170 -10.20 24.23 11.34
CA ALA A 170 -10.43 24.35 12.77
C ALA A 170 -10.82 23.00 13.42
N LEU A 171 -11.65 22.20 12.77
CA LEU A 171 -11.97 20.83 13.21
C LEU A 171 -10.70 19.97 13.28
N LEU A 172 -9.81 20.06 12.28
CA LEU A 172 -8.57 19.33 12.27
C LEU A 172 -7.59 19.82 13.35
N ARG A 173 -7.49 21.15 13.56
CA ARG A 173 -6.65 21.69 14.65
C ARG A 173 -7.14 21.15 15.99
N GLU A 174 -8.43 21.26 16.31
CA GLU A 174 -8.99 20.71 17.53
C GLU A 174 -8.63 19.24 17.72
N TYR A 175 -8.83 18.43 16.67
CA TYR A 175 -8.54 17.01 16.71
C TYR A 175 -7.04 16.71 16.93
N TYR A 176 -6.13 17.42 16.24
CA TYR A 176 -4.68 17.19 16.39
C TYR A 176 -4.11 17.76 17.69
N HIS A 177 -4.70 18.82 18.25
CA HIS A 177 -4.34 19.38 19.55
C HIS A 177 -4.86 18.54 20.73
N SER A 178 -5.85 17.67 20.48
CA SER A 178 -6.36 16.77 21.52
C SER A 178 -5.38 15.61 21.78
N ASP A 179 -4.98 15.40 23.02
CA ASP A 179 -4.14 14.26 23.47
C ASP A 179 -4.98 13.09 23.96
N TRP A 180 -6.30 13.20 23.96
CA TRP A 180 -7.18 12.15 24.44
C TRP A 180 -7.29 10.98 23.45
N LEU A 181 -7.20 9.75 23.98
CA LEU A 181 -7.42 8.51 23.25
C LEU A 181 -7.95 7.42 24.18
N PHE A 182 -8.56 6.40 23.61
CA PHE A 182 -8.86 5.16 24.31
C PHE A 182 -7.69 4.18 24.12
N ASP A 183 -7.11 3.70 25.23
CA ASP A 183 -6.04 2.71 25.21
C ASP A 183 -6.52 1.33 24.70
N VAL A 184 -5.62 0.36 24.65
CA VAL A 184 -5.93 -1.01 24.21
C VAL A 184 -6.98 -1.72 25.08
N ASN A 185 -7.25 -1.24 26.27
CA ASN A 185 -8.25 -1.76 27.21
C ASN A 185 -9.56 -0.95 27.15
N GLY A 186 -9.66 0.05 26.28
CA GLY A 186 -10.81 0.94 26.16
C GLY A 186 -10.90 2.00 27.25
N LYS A 187 -9.83 2.25 28.01
CA LYS A 187 -9.78 3.31 29.01
C LYS A 187 -9.37 4.63 28.37
N LEU A 188 -10.11 5.69 28.63
CA LEU A 188 -9.75 7.04 28.20
C LEU A 188 -8.47 7.51 28.92
N THR A 189 -7.47 7.85 28.14
CA THR A 189 -6.14 8.28 28.62
C THR A 189 -5.67 9.49 27.84
N GLN A 190 -4.70 10.21 28.41
CA GLN A 190 -4.10 11.38 27.80
C GLN A 190 -2.68 11.04 27.35
N GLN A 191 -2.43 11.12 26.04
CA GLN A 191 -1.14 10.83 25.43
C GLN A 191 -1.00 11.58 24.11
N TYR A 192 0.07 12.34 23.95
CA TYR A 192 0.39 12.96 22.66
C TYR A 192 0.62 11.89 21.57
N THR A 193 0.00 12.04 20.43
CA THR A 193 -0.01 11.03 19.35
C THR A 193 0.38 11.59 17.98
N SER A 194 0.97 12.77 17.90
CA SER A 194 1.48 13.36 16.65
C SER A 194 0.51 13.23 15.46
N LEU A 195 0.93 12.62 14.35
CA LEU A 195 0.10 12.42 13.13
C LEU A 195 -1.06 11.43 13.30
N LYS A 196 -1.22 10.80 14.46
CA LYS A 196 -2.28 9.82 14.75
C LYS A 196 -2.35 8.73 13.68
N GLN A 197 -1.32 7.86 13.61
CA GLN A 197 -1.23 6.78 12.62
C GLN A 197 -2.52 5.97 12.57
N GLY A 198 -3.23 5.99 11.44
CA GLY A 198 -4.53 5.35 11.25
C GLY A 198 -5.66 6.34 10.96
N CYS A 199 -5.49 7.62 11.32
CA CYS A 199 -6.31 8.69 10.80
C CYS A 199 -6.06 8.88 9.30
N ALA A 200 -7.12 9.09 8.51
CA ALA A 200 -6.98 9.28 7.07
C ALA A 200 -6.13 10.52 6.72
N VAL A 201 -6.35 11.64 7.40
CA VAL A 201 -5.67 12.92 7.16
C VAL A 201 -4.16 12.85 7.46
N ALA A 202 -3.74 11.92 8.31
CA ALA A 202 -2.31 11.70 8.59
C ALA A 202 -1.49 11.40 7.32
N ALA A 203 -2.11 10.83 6.29
CA ALA A 203 -1.46 10.53 5.01
C ALA A 203 -1.06 11.80 4.26
N PHE A 204 -1.97 12.76 4.14
CA PHE A 204 -1.70 14.06 3.51
C PHE A 204 -0.65 14.86 4.28
N LEU A 205 -0.80 14.98 5.60
CA LEU A 205 0.15 15.69 6.46
C LEU A 205 1.55 15.09 6.38
N ALA A 206 1.68 13.76 6.42
CA ALA A 206 2.95 13.07 6.30
C ALA A 206 3.65 13.32 4.94
N ASP A 207 2.87 13.53 3.89
CA ASP A 207 3.45 13.82 2.57
C ASP A 207 3.88 15.29 2.44
N VAL A 208 3.12 16.23 2.99
CA VAL A 208 3.40 17.68 2.86
C VAL A 208 4.52 18.16 3.79
N ILE A 209 4.54 17.71 5.05
CA ILE A 209 5.48 18.21 6.08
C ILE A 209 6.95 18.11 5.65
N LEU A 210 7.32 17.12 4.87
CA LEU A 210 8.71 16.91 4.42
C LEU A 210 9.00 17.48 3.02
N HIS A 211 8.15 18.35 2.49
CA HIS A 211 8.32 18.95 1.15
C HIS A 211 9.72 19.55 0.93
N ASP A 212 10.19 20.40 1.86
CA ASP A 212 11.48 21.08 1.75
C ASP A 212 12.66 20.12 1.81
N ILE A 213 12.53 19.03 2.58
CA ILE A 213 13.52 17.95 2.62
C ILE A 213 13.53 17.22 1.27
N ASP A 214 12.36 16.89 0.72
CA ASP A 214 12.25 16.25 -0.60
C ASP A 214 12.88 17.11 -1.71
N GLU A 215 12.70 18.42 -1.65
CA GLU A 215 13.30 19.36 -2.61
C GLU A 215 14.84 19.34 -2.53
N LYS A 216 15.39 19.46 -1.31
CA LYS A 216 16.84 19.39 -1.08
C LYS A 216 17.44 18.07 -1.52
N MET A 217 16.83 16.95 -1.18
CA MET A 217 17.31 15.63 -1.57
C MET A 217 17.24 15.43 -3.09
N THR A 218 16.25 16.01 -3.75
CA THR A 218 16.13 15.99 -5.21
C THR A 218 17.29 16.73 -5.89
N ALA A 219 17.78 17.81 -5.29
CA ALA A 219 18.91 18.56 -5.81
C ALA A 219 20.26 17.85 -5.60
N GLU A 220 20.42 17.07 -4.51
CA GLU A 220 21.68 16.40 -4.14
C GLU A 220 21.85 15.02 -4.79
N CYS A 221 20.75 14.33 -5.16
CA CYS A 221 20.78 12.97 -5.67
C CYS A 221 20.53 12.90 -7.20
N SER A 222 21.16 11.94 -7.88
CA SER A 222 20.82 11.60 -9.27
C SER A 222 19.40 11.04 -9.38
N PHE A 223 18.97 10.31 -8.34
CA PHE A 223 17.59 9.88 -8.16
C PHE A 223 17.26 9.90 -6.66
N TYR A 224 16.16 10.55 -6.34
CA TYR A 224 15.58 10.59 -5.01
C TYR A 224 14.11 10.26 -5.07
N VAL A 225 13.65 9.45 -4.13
CA VAL A 225 12.23 9.18 -3.95
C VAL A 225 11.94 8.89 -2.48
N ARG A 226 10.82 9.41 -2.00
CA ARG A 226 10.27 9.10 -0.68
C ARG A 226 8.92 8.38 -0.82
N TYR A 227 8.72 7.39 0.03
CA TYR A 227 7.45 6.71 0.18
C TYR A 227 7.12 6.62 1.67
N SER A 228 6.41 7.62 2.18
CA SER A 228 6.15 7.83 3.62
C SER A 228 7.46 8.04 4.39
N ASP A 229 7.85 7.09 5.22
CA ASP A 229 9.09 7.03 6.00
C ASP A 229 10.27 6.36 5.28
N ASP A 230 10.02 5.60 4.20
CA ASP A 230 11.06 4.98 3.38
C ASP A 230 11.61 5.96 2.33
N MET A 231 12.93 6.13 2.25
CA MET A 231 13.60 6.99 1.26
C MET A 231 14.70 6.23 0.52
N LEU A 232 14.87 6.55 -0.76
CA LEU A 232 15.91 6.00 -1.61
C LEU A 232 16.72 7.15 -2.21
N LEU A 233 18.02 7.20 -1.87
CA LEU A 233 18.98 8.19 -2.29
C LEU A 233 19.99 7.53 -3.21
N ILE A 234 19.97 7.81 -4.52
CA ILE A 234 20.90 7.24 -5.51
C ILE A 234 21.75 8.32 -6.12
N GLY A 235 23.04 8.08 -6.23
CA GLY A 235 23.97 8.98 -6.90
C GLY A 235 25.36 8.95 -6.31
N LYS A 236 26.31 9.53 -7.05
CA LYS A 236 27.73 9.60 -6.62
C LYS A 236 27.89 10.39 -5.30
N ASN A 237 27.01 11.38 -5.07
CA ASN A 237 27.04 12.25 -3.90
C ASN A 237 26.12 11.76 -2.76
N ALA A 238 25.63 10.52 -2.80
CA ALA A 238 24.65 10.04 -1.84
C ALA A 238 25.16 10.03 -0.38
N GLU A 239 26.47 9.93 -0.15
CA GLU A 239 27.03 10.07 1.21
C GLU A 239 26.86 11.50 1.76
N ARG A 240 27.12 12.52 0.91
CA ARG A 240 26.86 13.91 1.26
C ARG A 240 25.37 14.16 1.44
N ALA A 241 24.53 13.62 0.55
CA ALA A 241 23.08 13.73 0.62
C ALA A 241 22.53 13.13 1.93
N LEU A 242 23.08 11.98 2.38
CA LEU A 242 22.71 11.38 3.66
C LEU A 242 23.03 12.32 4.85
N SER A 243 24.21 12.91 4.86
CA SER A 243 24.60 13.87 5.93
C SER A 243 23.72 15.12 5.92
N ILE A 244 23.36 15.63 4.75
CA ILE A 244 22.42 16.75 4.63
C ILE A 244 21.05 16.34 5.14
N LEU A 245 20.55 15.16 4.74
CA LEU A 245 19.26 14.63 5.22
C LEU A 245 19.21 14.54 6.74
N GLU A 246 20.23 13.99 7.38
CA GLU A 246 20.30 13.89 8.85
C GLU A 246 20.22 15.27 9.51
N ASN A 247 20.96 16.26 9.00
CA ASN A 247 20.94 17.64 9.50
C ASN A 247 19.57 18.31 9.32
N GLU A 248 18.94 18.13 8.15
CA GLU A 248 17.61 18.67 7.90
C GLU A 248 16.56 18.04 8.81
N LEU A 249 16.57 16.70 8.95
CA LEU A 249 15.64 15.99 9.83
C LEU A 249 15.74 16.45 11.29
N GLN A 250 16.96 16.79 11.78
CA GLN A 250 17.13 17.31 13.14
C GLN A 250 16.37 18.62 13.38
N LYS A 251 16.23 19.49 12.38
CA LYS A 251 15.43 20.72 12.48
C LYS A 251 13.96 20.41 12.77
N TYR A 252 13.44 19.33 12.20
CA TYR A 252 12.08 18.83 12.44
C TYR A 252 11.96 17.98 13.72
N GLY A 253 13.04 17.74 14.45
CA GLY A 253 13.06 16.82 15.58
C GLY A 253 12.97 15.35 15.17
N LEU A 254 13.15 15.06 13.89
CA LEU A 254 13.08 13.71 13.30
C LEU A 254 14.48 13.08 13.24
N LYS A 255 14.50 11.74 13.14
CA LYS A 255 15.75 10.96 13.07
C LYS A 255 15.61 9.81 12.11
N LEU A 256 16.69 9.46 11.43
CA LEU A 256 16.81 8.19 10.74
C LEU A 256 16.80 7.02 11.72
N ASN A 257 16.30 5.88 11.28
CA ASN A 257 16.41 4.62 12.00
C ASN A 257 17.79 3.98 11.73
N PRO A 258 18.74 3.98 12.70
CA PRO A 258 20.10 3.50 12.45
C PRO A 258 20.16 2.04 11.97
N LYS A 259 19.17 1.23 12.36
CA LYS A 259 19.08 -0.19 11.96
C LYS A 259 18.57 -0.39 10.53
N LYS A 260 18.10 0.68 9.89
CA LYS A 260 17.52 0.67 8.55
C LYS A 260 18.25 1.59 7.56
N ILE A 261 19.42 2.07 7.92
CA ILE A 261 20.33 2.72 6.98
C ILE A 261 21.06 1.63 6.24
N GLU A 262 20.70 1.43 4.97
CA GLU A 262 21.26 0.40 4.10
C GLU A 262 22.09 1.05 3.00
N LYS A 263 23.41 0.79 3.00
CA LYS A 263 24.32 1.20 1.92
C LYS A 263 24.11 0.27 0.72
N LEU A 264 23.79 0.83 -0.42
CA LEU A 264 23.41 0.08 -1.62
C LEU A 264 24.61 -0.09 -2.56
N ASN A 265 24.66 -1.26 -3.20
CA ASN A 265 25.66 -1.59 -4.21
C ASN A 265 24.97 -2.29 -5.39
N SER A 266 25.42 -2.02 -6.63
CA SER A 266 24.87 -2.61 -7.86
C SER A 266 24.99 -4.14 -7.93
N GLU A 267 25.93 -4.71 -7.18
CA GLU A 267 26.19 -6.16 -7.17
C GLU A 267 25.34 -6.93 -6.17
N ASN A 268 24.67 -6.25 -5.23
CA ASN A 268 23.89 -6.86 -4.18
C ASN A 268 22.38 -6.61 -4.37
N TRP A 269 21.59 -7.58 -3.92
CA TRP A 269 20.15 -7.41 -3.85
C TRP A 269 19.76 -6.49 -2.69
N PHE A 270 18.93 -5.50 -2.95
CA PHE A 270 18.25 -4.73 -1.92
C PHE A 270 16.73 -4.73 -2.16
N THR A 271 15.96 -4.41 -1.14
CA THR A 271 14.48 -4.39 -1.24
C THR A 271 13.96 -2.98 -1.15
N PHE A 272 13.05 -2.62 -2.07
CA PHE A 272 12.32 -1.35 -2.04
C PHE A 272 10.89 -1.54 -2.51
N LEU A 273 9.92 -0.99 -1.79
CA LEU A 273 8.47 -1.05 -2.09
C LEU A 273 7.95 -2.47 -2.42
N GLY A 274 8.50 -3.48 -1.76
CA GLY A 274 8.10 -4.88 -1.95
C GLY A 274 8.73 -5.57 -3.15
N PHE A 275 9.69 -4.96 -3.81
CA PHE A 275 10.52 -5.54 -4.86
C PHE A 275 11.94 -5.78 -4.36
N ALA A 276 12.61 -6.78 -4.91
CA ALA A 276 14.04 -6.98 -4.79
C ALA A 276 14.70 -6.52 -6.10
N ILE A 277 15.75 -5.71 -5.98
CA ILE A 277 16.41 -5.02 -7.08
C ILE A 277 17.91 -5.31 -7.01
N LYS A 278 18.52 -5.61 -8.16
CA LYS A 278 19.96 -5.76 -8.32
C LYS A 278 20.37 -5.30 -9.73
N GLY A 279 21.08 -4.18 -9.83
CA GLY A 279 21.37 -3.59 -11.13
C GLY A 279 20.07 -3.36 -11.93
N GLY A 280 20.00 -3.89 -13.16
CA GLY A 280 18.80 -3.85 -13.99
C GLY A 280 17.77 -4.97 -13.72
N GLN A 281 18.00 -5.83 -12.73
CA GLN A 281 17.12 -6.96 -12.40
C GLN A 281 16.10 -6.57 -11.34
N VAL A 282 14.85 -7.00 -11.54
CA VAL A 282 13.73 -6.79 -10.61
C VAL A 282 12.94 -8.06 -10.41
N THR A 283 12.70 -8.40 -9.15
CA THR A 283 11.81 -9.50 -8.76
C THR A 283 11.00 -9.10 -7.51
N LEU A 284 10.09 -9.96 -7.06
CA LEU A 284 9.36 -9.73 -5.82
C LEU A 284 10.27 -9.93 -4.61
N SER A 285 10.13 -9.09 -3.59
CA SER A 285 10.78 -9.34 -2.30
C SER A 285 10.25 -10.63 -1.65
N HIS A 286 11.04 -11.24 -0.80
CA HIS A 286 10.69 -12.48 -0.11
C HIS A 286 9.35 -12.39 0.64
N ASN A 287 9.10 -11.28 1.33
CA ASN A 287 7.84 -11.06 2.05
C ASN A 287 6.65 -10.96 1.08
N ARG A 288 6.84 -10.33 -0.07
CA ARG A 288 5.80 -10.23 -1.09
C ARG A 288 5.51 -11.58 -1.75
N VAL A 289 6.54 -12.39 -1.99
CA VAL A 289 6.37 -13.79 -2.45
C VAL A 289 5.56 -14.61 -1.44
N LYS A 290 5.91 -14.56 -0.15
CA LYS A 290 5.14 -15.25 0.90
C LYS A 290 3.68 -14.81 0.95
N LYS A 291 3.43 -13.51 0.84
CA LYS A 291 2.07 -12.96 0.81
C LYS A 291 1.30 -13.47 -0.42
N PHE A 292 1.93 -13.45 -1.58
CA PHE A 292 1.36 -13.98 -2.83
C PHE A 292 0.99 -15.45 -2.69
N GLN A 293 1.92 -16.27 -2.20
CA GLN A 293 1.69 -17.71 -1.98
C GLN A 293 0.52 -17.96 -1.01
N LYS A 294 0.47 -17.24 0.11
CA LYS A 294 -0.64 -17.34 1.08
C LYS A 294 -1.99 -17.00 0.44
N GLU A 295 -2.05 -15.97 -0.38
CA GLU A 295 -3.27 -15.58 -1.08
C GLU A 295 -3.67 -16.61 -2.15
N ILE A 296 -2.72 -17.18 -2.88
CA ILE A 296 -2.96 -18.29 -3.81
C ILE A 296 -3.57 -19.49 -3.06
N ASP A 297 -2.98 -19.89 -1.93
CA ASP A 297 -3.48 -20.99 -1.09
C ASP A 297 -4.96 -20.77 -0.69
N ASN A 298 -5.26 -19.58 -0.19
CA ASN A 298 -6.60 -19.23 0.28
C ASN A 298 -7.64 -19.25 -0.85
N ARG A 299 -7.23 -18.91 -2.08
CA ARG A 299 -8.11 -18.87 -3.25
C ARG A 299 -8.20 -20.19 -4.00
N THR A 300 -7.31 -21.13 -3.69
CA THR A 300 -7.23 -22.44 -4.34
C THR A 300 -7.64 -23.57 -3.38
N PHE A 301 -6.72 -24.38 -2.93
CA PHE A 301 -7.01 -25.60 -2.17
C PHE A 301 -7.55 -25.37 -0.75
N LYS A 302 -7.31 -24.21 -0.14
CA LYS A 302 -7.91 -23.79 1.14
C LYS A 302 -9.30 -23.16 0.95
N SER A 303 -9.69 -22.85 -0.28
CA SER A 303 -11.02 -22.32 -0.56
C SER A 303 -12.12 -23.35 -0.28
N LYS A 304 -13.28 -22.88 0.16
CA LYS A 304 -14.50 -23.72 0.24
C LYS A 304 -15.02 -24.14 -1.12
N GLN A 305 -14.66 -23.40 -2.18
CA GLN A 305 -15.03 -23.69 -3.56
C GLN A 305 -14.33 -24.96 -4.05
N LYS A 306 -15.13 -25.92 -4.54
CA LYS A 306 -14.64 -27.23 -5.01
C LYS A 306 -14.53 -27.32 -6.55
N SER A 307 -15.25 -26.47 -7.28
CA SER A 307 -15.18 -26.43 -8.72
C SER A 307 -13.87 -25.79 -9.18
N LEU A 308 -13.08 -26.53 -9.94
CA LEU A 308 -11.82 -26.05 -10.48
C LEU A 308 -12.00 -24.85 -11.41
N THR A 309 -13.03 -24.89 -12.25
CA THR A 309 -13.37 -23.76 -13.15
C THR A 309 -13.69 -22.50 -12.37
N ALA A 310 -14.48 -22.61 -11.29
CA ALA A 310 -14.78 -21.45 -10.44
C ALA A 310 -13.54 -20.93 -9.70
N VAL A 311 -12.68 -21.83 -9.19
CA VAL A 311 -11.42 -21.45 -8.55
C VAL A 311 -10.51 -20.72 -9.54
N LYS A 312 -10.36 -21.24 -10.76
CA LYS A 312 -9.58 -20.63 -11.82
C LYS A 312 -10.09 -19.22 -12.15
N ARG A 313 -11.38 -19.07 -12.38
CA ARG A 313 -12.01 -17.78 -12.68
C ARG A 313 -11.77 -16.76 -11.55
N ASN A 314 -11.94 -17.17 -10.30
CA ASN A 314 -11.71 -16.31 -9.14
C ASN A 314 -10.23 -15.91 -8.99
N LEU A 315 -9.32 -16.85 -9.29
CA LEU A 315 -7.88 -16.60 -9.28
C LEU A 315 -7.49 -15.58 -10.35
N LEU A 316 -7.97 -15.78 -11.58
CA LEU A 316 -7.70 -14.85 -12.68
C LEU A 316 -8.29 -13.46 -12.42
N LYS A 317 -9.52 -13.39 -11.88
CA LYS A 317 -10.12 -12.11 -11.48
C LYS A 317 -9.28 -11.41 -10.42
N TRP A 318 -8.68 -12.14 -9.48
CA TRP A 318 -7.82 -11.56 -8.45
C TRP A 318 -6.45 -11.14 -9.02
N LEU A 319 -5.87 -11.91 -9.95
CA LEU A 319 -4.57 -11.59 -10.55
C LEU A 319 -4.64 -10.39 -11.48
N TYR A 320 -5.72 -10.25 -12.26
CA TYR A 320 -5.84 -9.33 -13.38
C TYR A 320 -7.03 -8.37 -13.31
N GLY A 321 -8.05 -8.68 -12.51
CA GLY A 321 -9.27 -7.89 -12.45
C GLY A 321 -9.20 -6.74 -11.43
N GLY A 322 -10.03 -5.71 -11.68
CA GLY A 322 -10.10 -4.54 -10.80
C GLY A 322 -8.97 -3.52 -11.04
N GLN A 323 -9.09 -2.38 -10.38
CA GLN A 323 -8.15 -1.26 -10.52
C GLN A 323 -6.77 -1.59 -9.92
N TYR A 324 -6.75 -2.34 -8.82
CA TYR A 324 -5.53 -2.75 -8.12
C TYR A 324 -5.41 -4.28 -8.16
N ASN A 325 -4.71 -4.79 -9.14
CA ASN A 325 -4.48 -6.21 -9.33
C ASN A 325 -2.97 -6.53 -9.32
N TRP A 326 -2.64 -7.82 -9.18
CA TRP A 326 -1.24 -8.23 -9.11
C TRP A 326 -0.49 -8.00 -10.42
N ALA A 327 -1.15 -8.14 -11.57
CA ALA A 327 -0.53 -7.93 -12.86
C ALA A 327 -0.02 -6.48 -13.00
N SER A 328 -0.89 -5.49 -12.79
CA SER A 328 -0.50 -4.08 -12.91
C SER A 328 0.36 -3.58 -11.76
N SER A 329 0.11 -4.07 -10.51
CA SER A 329 0.79 -3.56 -9.32
C SER A 329 2.11 -4.25 -8.97
N CYS A 330 2.42 -5.39 -9.61
CA CYS A 330 3.63 -6.15 -9.25
C CYS A 330 4.38 -6.68 -10.45
N PHE A 331 3.68 -7.38 -11.34
CA PHE A 331 4.33 -8.23 -12.31
C PHE A 331 4.87 -7.50 -13.54
N ALA A 332 4.33 -6.33 -13.85
CA ALA A 332 4.66 -5.58 -15.06
C ALA A 332 6.15 -5.28 -15.25
N ILE A 333 6.91 -5.21 -14.15
CA ILE A 333 8.35 -4.88 -14.17
C ILE A 333 9.26 -6.06 -13.84
N LEU A 334 8.70 -7.24 -13.51
CA LEU A 334 9.53 -8.39 -13.20
C LEU A 334 10.28 -8.88 -14.43
N ASN A 335 11.61 -9.05 -14.29
CA ASN A 335 12.46 -9.49 -15.40
C ASN A 335 13.40 -10.66 -15.05
N VAL A 336 13.32 -11.18 -13.82
CA VAL A 336 14.07 -12.37 -13.40
C VAL A 336 13.27 -13.62 -13.76
N LYS A 337 13.61 -14.24 -14.91
CA LYS A 337 12.87 -15.37 -15.48
C LYS A 337 12.70 -16.53 -14.50
N LYS A 338 13.75 -16.89 -13.77
CA LYS A 338 13.71 -18.00 -12.80
C LYS A 338 12.62 -17.81 -11.76
N ASP A 339 12.53 -16.61 -11.18
CA ASP A 339 11.55 -16.31 -10.12
C ASP A 339 10.13 -16.29 -10.67
N ILE A 340 9.97 -15.79 -11.91
CA ILE A 340 8.68 -15.82 -12.61
C ILE A 340 8.24 -17.27 -12.85
N ASP A 341 9.15 -18.14 -13.28
CA ASP A 341 8.85 -19.55 -13.50
C ASP A 341 8.51 -20.28 -12.18
N GLU A 342 9.16 -19.92 -11.06
CA GLU A 342 8.83 -20.44 -9.73
C GLU A 342 7.43 -20.00 -9.26
N LEU A 343 7.04 -18.75 -9.47
CA LEU A 343 5.68 -18.27 -9.16
C LEU A 343 4.63 -18.99 -10.01
N ASN A 344 4.89 -19.19 -11.30
CA ASN A 344 4.03 -19.95 -12.21
C ASN A 344 3.85 -21.38 -11.73
N LYS A 345 4.96 -22.04 -11.36
CA LYS A 345 4.94 -23.40 -10.84
C LYS A 345 4.12 -23.48 -9.56
N TYR A 346 4.25 -22.50 -8.67
CA TYR A 346 3.46 -22.43 -7.44
C TYR A 346 1.96 -22.35 -7.71
N ILE A 347 1.53 -21.51 -8.67
CA ILE A 347 0.12 -21.39 -9.06
C ILE A 347 -0.41 -22.73 -9.60
N LEU A 348 0.35 -23.39 -10.50
CA LEU A 348 -0.03 -24.67 -11.07
C LEU A 348 -0.17 -25.76 -9.99
N ASP A 349 0.76 -25.80 -9.05
CA ASP A 349 0.73 -26.76 -7.94
C ASP A 349 -0.46 -26.50 -6.99
N ALA A 350 -0.79 -25.24 -6.72
CA ALA A 350 -1.93 -24.88 -5.90
C ALA A 350 -3.27 -25.25 -6.58
N LEU A 351 -3.37 -25.05 -7.90
CA LEU A 351 -4.51 -25.50 -8.70
C LEU A 351 -4.64 -27.04 -8.69
N ARG A 352 -3.53 -27.76 -8.86
CA ARG A 352 -3.50 -29.21 -8.74
C ARG A 352 -3.97 -29.66 -7.35
N ALA A 353 -3.48 -29.03 -6.29
CA ALA A 353 -3.89 -29.34 -4.92
C ALA A 353 -5.39 -29.10 -4.69
N THR A 354 -6.02 -28.19 -5.40
CA THR A 354 -7.48 -27.98 -5.36
C THR A 354 -8.24 -29.24 -5.77
N VAL A 355 -7.76 -29.95 -6.80
CA VAL A 355 -8.40 -31.19 -7.31
C VAL A 355 -8.02 -32.40 -6.49
N THR A 356 -6.74 -32.58 -6.20
CA THR A 356 -6.21 -33.77 -5.52
C THR A 356 -6.44 -33.77 -4.02
N ARG A 357 -6.72 -32.60 -3.44
CA ARG A 357 -6.78 -32.36 -1.98
C ARG A 357 -5.51 -32.75 -1.22
N LYS A 358 -4.41 -32.97 -1.92
CA LYS A 358 -3.11 -33.29 -1.34
C LYS A 358 -2.23 -32.05 -1.39
N THR A 359 -2.05 -31.43 -0.23
CA THR A 359 -1.23 -30.21 -0.06
C THR A 359 0.27 -30.49 0.08
N LYS A 360 0.62 -31.72 0.44
CA LYS A 360 2.03 -32.16 0.54
C LYS A 360 2.38 -33.06 -0.63
N ILE A 361 3.00 -32.48 -1.60
CA ILE A 361 3.81 -33.23 -2.54
C ILE A 361 5.15 -32.55 -2.49
N GLY A 362 6.11 -33.17 -1.80
CA GLY A 362 7.45 -32.64 -1.70
C GLY A 362 7.50 -31.16 -1.37
N GLY A 363 6.56 -30.65 -0.55
CA GLY A 363 6.32 -29.23 -0.31
C GLY A 363 5.98 -28.48 -1.60
N LEU A 364 4.73 -28.04 -1.74
CA LEU A 364 4.40 -26.95 -2.67
C LEU A 364 5.35 -25.79 -2.40
N GLY A 365 6.30 -25.55 -3.30
CA GLY A 365 7.26 -24.46 -3.14
C GLY A 365 8.49 -24.79 -2.31
N THR A 366 8.89 -26.06 -2.16
CA THR A 366 10.24 -26.36 -1.66
C THR A 366 11.29 -26.00 -2.70
N VAL A 367 12.19 -25.16 -2.25
CA VAL A 367 13.25 -24.48 -2.97
C VAL A 367 14.29 -25.42 -3.61
N ASN A 368 14.21 -26.73 -3.41
CA ASN A 368 15.29 -27.68 -3.71
C ASN A 368 15.14 -28.44 -5.02
N GLY A 369 14.43 -27.94 -6.02
CA GLY A 369 14.54 -28.49 -7.39
C GLY A 369 14.31 -30.00 -7.56
N LYS A 370 13.83 -30.67 -6.52
CA LYS A 370 13.49 -32.10 -6.63
C LYS A 370 12.11 -32.21 -7.23
N ASP A 371 12.04 -32.86 -8.33
CA ASP A 371 10.82 -33.21 -9.03
C ASP A 371 9.74 -33.67 -8.07
N TYR A 372 8.54 -33.12 -8.26
CA TYR A 372 7.33 -33.54 -7.56
C TYR A 372 7.07 -35.01 -7.81
N THR A 373 7.63 -35.85 -6.99
CA THR A 373 7.24 -37.24 -6.93
C THR A 373 5.82 -37.29 -6.41
N ILE A 374 4.86 -37.50 -7.28
CA ILE A 374 3.54 -37.97 -6.91
C ILE A 374 3.78 -39.12 -5.95
N SER A 375 3.45 -38.94 -4.65
CA SER A 375 3.67 -39.99 -3.67
C SER A 375 3.04 -41.26 -4.23
N ARG A 376 3.82 -42.30 -4.42
CA ARG A 376 3.36 -43.61 -4.84
C ARG A 376 2.53 -44.22 -3.74
N GLY A 377 1.28 -43.75 -3.62
CA GLY A 377 0.27 -44.42 -2.84
C GLY A 377 -0.11 -45.69 -3.61
N VAL A 378 0.10 -46.82 -3.01
CA VAL A 378 -0.27 -48.12 -3.55
C VAL A 378 -1.81 -48.19 -3.53
N GLY A 379 -2.46 -48.02 -4.69
CA GLY A 379 -3.91 -48.17 -4.82
C GLY A 379 -4.43 -47.77 -6.21
N LYS A 380 -5.51 -48.41 -6.63
CA LYS A 380 -6.17 -48.24 -7.96
C LYS A 380 -6.54 -46.79 -8.34
N ASN A 381 -6.54 -45.86 -7.40
CA ASN A 381 -6.86 -44.43 -7.62
C ASN A 381 -5.66 -43.56 -8.05
N VAL A 382 -4.42 -44.09 -8.05
CA VAL A 382 -3.21 -43.32 -8.37
C VAL A 382 -3.15 -42.93 -9.84
N LYS A 383 -3.57 -43.85 -10.74
CA LYS A 383 -3.56 -43.63 -12.19
C LYS A 383 -4.54 -42.51 -12.58
N SER A 384 -5.76 -42.59 -12.05
CA SER A 384 -6.81 -41.56 -12.27
C SER A 384 -6.39 -40.16 -11.76
N ASN A 385 -5.70 -40.09 -10.62
CA ASN A 385 -5.21 -38.81 -10.10
C ASN A 385 -4.03 -38.24 -10.88
N ARG A 386 -3.18 -39.12 -11.43
CA ARG A 386 -2.09 -38.72 -12.32
C ARG A 386 -2.61 -38.16 -13.64
N GLU A 387 -3.54 -38.85 -14.28
CA GLU A 387 -4.19 -38.42 -15.52
C GLU A 387 -4.95 -37.08 -15.33
N LYS A 388 -5.67 -36.94 -14.23
CA LYS A 388 -6.32 -35.67 -13.86
C LYS A 388 -5.33 -34.54 -13.63
N THR A 389 -4.20 -34.85 -13.01
CA THR A 389 -3.11 -33.87 -12.76
C THR A 389 -2.44 -33.48 -14.08
N GLU A 390 -2.11 -34.43 -14.94
CA GLU A 390 -1.50 -34.18 -16.25
C GLU A 390 -2.44 -33.38 -17.16
N LYS A 391 -3.74 -33.73 -17.20
CA LYS A 391 -4.76 -32.93 -17.90
C LYS A 391 -4.84 -31.52 -17.33
N LEU A 392 -4.82 -31.38 -16.01
CA LEU A 392 -4.81 -30.09 -15.34
C LEU A 392 -3.60 -29.26 -15.78
N PHE A 393 -2.40 -29.83 -15.83
CA PHE A 393 -1.20 -29.14 -16.29
C PHE A 393 -1.31 -28.72 -17.75
N SER A 394 -1.92 -29.54 -18.63
CA SER A 394 -2.11 -29.18 -20.02
C SER A 394 -3.14 -28.05 -20.15
N ASP A 395 -4.28 -28.15 -19.46
CA ASP A 395 -5.35 -27.14 -19.48
C ASP A 395 -4.93 -25.80 -18.87
N TYR A 396 -3.93 -25.78 -17.97
CA TYR A 396 -3.47 -24.60 -17.25
C TYR A 396 -2.08 -24.11 -17.61
N LYS A 397 -1.48 -24.69 -18.63
CA LYS A 397 -0.23 -24.19 -19.21
C LYS A 397 -0.33 -22.72 -19.59
N SER A 398 -1.52 -22.29 -20.04
CA SER A 398 -1.86 -20.90 -20.31
C SER A 398 -1.85 -20.01 -19.04
N VAL A 399 -2.33 -20.49 -17.88
CA VAL A 399 -2.28 -19.72 -16.62
C VAL A 399 -0.86 -19.52 -16.14
N GLY A 400 -0.01 -20.55 -16.25
CA GLY A 400 1.40 -20.44 -15.96
C GLY A 400 2.16 -19.51 -16.91
N CYS A 401 1.68 -19.36 -18.16
CA CYS A 401 2.24 -18.42 -19.12
C CYS A 401 1.74 -17.00 -18.90
N LEU A 402 0.60 -16.79 -18.24
CA LEU A 402 0.04 -15.45 -17.97
C LEU A 402 0.97 -14.58 -17.15
N ILE A 403 1.76 -15.15 -16.25
CA ILE A 403 2.79 -14.37 -15.54
C ILE A 403 3.97 -13.98 -16.46
N LYS A 404 4.23 -14.68 -17.54
CA LYS A 404 5.25 -14.31 -18.54
C LYS A 404 4.82 -13.21 -19.49
N ASP A 405 3.51 -13.13 -19.72
CA ASP A 405 2.92 -12.22 -20.71
C ASP A 405 2.39 -10.92 -20.09
N PHE A 406 3.04 -10.44 -19.04
CA PHE A 406 2.69 -9.17 -18.38
C PHE A 406 2.73 -7.94 -19.25
N ARG A 407 3.23 -8.07 -20.45
CA ARG A 407 3.11 -7.05 -21.49
C ARG A 407 1.74 -7.08 -22.19
N MET A 408 0.85 -7.98 -21.76
CA MET A 408 -0.50 -8.03 -22.30
C MET A 408 -1.23 -6.71 -22.03
N SER A 409 -1.69 -6.08 -23.10
CA SER A 409 -2.61 -4.97 -23.03
C SER A 409 -3.93 -5.39 -22.34
N LYS A 410 -4.65 -4.44 -21.74
CA LYS A 410 -5.98 -4.68 -21.18
C LYS A 410 -6.93 -5.39 -22.15
N ALA A 411 -6.82 -5.11 -23.47
CA ALA A 411 -7.64 -5.73 -24.51
C ALA A 411 -7.35 -7.25 -24.67
N ILE A 412 -6.08 -7.66 -24.63
CA ILE A 412 -5.71 -9.08 -24.68
C ILE A 412 -6.20 -9.81 -23.44
N PHE A 413 -6.10 -9.18 -22.27
CA PHE A 413 -6.64 -9.72 -21.03
C PHE A 413 -8.16 -9.95 -21.10
N GLU A 414 -8.93 -8.99 -21.59
CA GLU A 414 -10.38 -9.10 -21.75
C GLU A 414 -10.76 -10.21 -22.74
N THR A 415 -9.96 -10.40 -23.80
CA THR A 415 -10.13 -11.51 -24.74
C THR A 415 -9.88 -12.85 -24.07
N VAL A 416 -8.76 -13.00 -23.36
CA VAL A 416 -8.43 -14.22 -22.62
C VAL A 416 -9.51 -14.55 -21.57
N ILE A 417 -10.05 -13.57 -20.85
CA ILE A 417 -11.15 -13.78 -19.91
C ILE A 417 -12.43 -14.23 -20.62
N ARG A 418 -12.79 -13.64 -21.77
CA ARG A 418 -13.98 -14.05 -22.54
C ARG A 418 -13.88 -15.46 -23.07
N GLU A 419 -12.71 -15.89 -23.53
CA GLU A 419 -12.48 -17.27 -24.01
C GLU A 419 -12.43 -18.30 -22.86
N MET A 420 -12.32 -17.87 -21.61
CA MET A 420 -12.19 -18.74 -20.43
C MET A 420 -13.46 -18.81 -19.58
N ILE A 421 -14.47 -17.99 -19.86
CA ILE A 421 -15.81 -18.01 -19.28
C ILE A 421 -16.77 -18.74 -20.17
#